data_733b692bff29eb11165fa1b35b134bf5
#
_entry.id   733b692bff29eb11165fa1b35b134bf5
#
_cell.length_a   1.000
_cell.length_b   1.000
_cell.length_c   1.000
_cell.angle_alpha   90.00
_cell.angle_beta   90.00
_cell.angle_gamma   90.00
#
_symmetry.space_group_name_H-M   'P 1'
#
loop_
_entity.id
_entity.type
_entity.pdbx_description
1 polymer ?
#
loop_
_entity_poly.entity_id
_entity_poly.type
_entity_poly.pdbx_seq_one_letter_code
_entity_poly.pdbx_strand_id
1 'polypeptide(L)' 'MTDSIIMIMSETLGVSIDANTSQSTCEKWDSLQHLHIVLALEEFFDLSFEPEEIATMKDVATIEQLIQQKIKN' A
#
# COMPACT_ATOMS: atom_id res chain seq x y z
N MET A 1 -2.52 8.22 -9.81
CA MET A 1 -2.76 7.13 -8.85
C MET A 1 -1.53 6.77 -8.02
N THR A 2 -0.38 6.58 -8.65
CA THR A 2 0.85 6.26 -7.92
C THR A 2 1.17 7.30 -6.84
N ASP A 3 1.00 8.58 -7.18
CA ASP A 3 1.29 9.67 -6.24
C ASP A 3 0.42 9.60 -5.00
N SER A 4 -0.86 9.24 -5.16
CA SER A 4 -1.77 9.12 -4.02
C SER A 4 -1.37 7.97 -3.11
N ILE A 5 -0.97 6.84 -3.70
CA ILE A 5 -0.52 5.68 -2.95
C ILE A 5 0.74 6.02 -2.15
N ILE A 6 1.70 6.67 -2.80
CA ILE A 6 2.96 7.08 -2.16
C ILE A 6 2.68 8.05 -1.01
N MET A 7 1.80 9.01 -1.23
CA MET A 7 1.45 9.98 -0.19
C MET A 7 0.84 9.30 1.03
N ILE A 8 -0.11 8.39 0.80
CA ILE A 8 -0.79 7.67 1.88
C ILE A 8 0.22 6.83 2.67
N MET A 9 1.08 6.11 1.96
CA MET A 9 2.09 5.26 2.61
C MET A 9 3.11 6.10 3.37
N SER A 10 3.55 7.21 2.80
CA SER A 10 4.52 8.09 3.45
C SER A 10 3.94 8.66 4.75
N GLU A 11 2.69 9.08 4.72
CA GLU A 11 2.04 9.60 5.92
C GLU A 11 1.84 8.51 6.98
N THR A 12 1.45 7.32 6.55
CA THR A 12 1.23 6.20 7.47
C THR A 12 2.52 5.75 8.14
N LEU A 13 3.59 5.64 7.35
CA LEU A 13 4.87 5.14 7.87
C LEU A 13 5.75 6.24 8.46
N GLY A 14 5.49 7.49 8.14
CA GLY A 14 6.28 8.61 8.62
C GLY A 14 7.66 8.70 8.00
N VAL A 15 7.85 8.14 6.82
CA VAL A 15 9.12 8.17 6.07
C VAL A 15 8.86 8.41 4.60
N SER A 16 9.90 8.78 3.87
CA SER A 16 9.79 8.97 2.42
C SER A 16 9.62 7.63 1.71
N ILE A 17 8.65 7.58 0.82
CA ILE A 17 8.34 6.39 0.02
C ILE A 17 8.43 6.78 -1.45
N ASP A 18 8.89 5.87 -2.30
CA ASP A 18 8.89 6.07 -3.75
C ASP A 18 8.37 4.82 -4.45
N ALA A 19 8.31 4.87 -5.78
CA ALA A 19 7.72 3.78 -6.57
C ALA A 19 8.49 2.47 -6.45
N ASN A 20 9.72 2.52 -5.99
CA ASN A 20 10.59 1.33 -5.87
C ASN A 20 10.70 0.81 -4.43
N THR A 21 10.00 1.44 -3.48
CA THR A 21 10.05 1.03 -2.08
C THR A 21 9.38 -0.33 -1.89
N SER A 22 10.00 -1.19 -1.10
CA SER A 22 9.44 -2.48 -0.73
C SER A 22 9.51 -2.66 0.78
N GLN A 23 8.73 -3.63 1.28
CA GLN A 23 8.73 -3.93 2.70
C GLN A 23 10.12 -4.35 3.18
N SER A 24 10.86 -5.06 2.35
CA SER A 24 12.20 -5.53 2.70
C SER A 24 13.23 -4.40 2.77
N THR A 25 12.98 -3.28 2.11
CA THR A 25 13.92 -2.15 2.09
C THR A 25 13.51 -1.01 3.02
N CYS A 26 12.36 -1.13 3.69
CA CYS A 26 11.83 -0.06 4.55
C CYS A 26 11.59 -0.60 5.96
N GLU A 27 12.45 -0.21 6.91
CA GLU A 27 12.35 -0.69 8.29
C GLU A 27 11.02 -0.34 8.96
N LYS A 28 10.46 0.80 8.62
CA LYS A 28 9.21 1.24 9.22
C LYS A 28 8.01 0.44 8.75
N TRP A 29 8.16 -0.29 7.67
CA TRP A 29 7.06 -1.08 7.09
C TRP A 29 7.07 -2.49 7.68
N ASP A 30 6.67 -2.59 8.94
CA ASP A 30 6.54 -3.87 9.63
C ASP A 30 5.11 -4.39 9.52
N SER A 31 4.82 -5.51 10.18
CA SER A 31 3.51 -6.16 10.09
C SER A 31 2.37 -5.29 10.56
N LEU A 32 2.58 -4.55 11.65
CA LEU A 32 1.54 -3.67 12.18
C LEU A 32 1.29 -2.50 11.22
N GLN A 33 2.36 -1.89 10.74
CA GLN A 33 2.22 -0.78 9.80
C GLN A 33 1.63 -1.23 8.47
N HIS A 34 1.90 -2.47 8.08
CA HIS A 34 1.29 -3.03 6.88
C HIS A 34 -0.24 -3.00 6.96
N LEU A 35 -0.78 -3.38 8.11
CA LEU A 35 -2.23 -3.33 8.33
C LEU A 35 -2.75 -1.89 8.29
N HIS A 36 -1.99 -0.95 8.85
CA HIS A 36 -2.37 0.46 8.80
C HIS A 36 -2.40 0.98 7.36
N ILE A 37 -1.43 0.58 6.54
CA ILE A 37 -1.40 0.94 5.12
C ILE A 37 -2.64 0.38 4.41
N VAL A 38 -2.96 -0.88 4.66
CA VAL A 38 -4.12 -1.53 4.04
C VAL A 38 -5.40 -0.75 4.37
N LEU A 39 -5.60 -0.45 5.65
CA LEU A 39 -6.81 0.26 6.07
C LEU A 39 -6.88 1.65 5.46
N ALA A 40 -5.77 2.37 5.40
CA ALA A 40 -5.73 3.70 4.82
C ALA A 40 -6.05 3.68 3.33
N LEU A 41 -5.52 2.69 2.60
CA LEU A 41 -5.79 2.56 1.18
C LEU A 41 -7.24 2.16 0.90
N GLU A 42 -7.78 1.25 1.71
CA GLU A 42 -9.18 0.86 1.58
C GLU A 42 -10.12 2.05 1.75
N GLU A 43 -9.83 2.88 2.75
CA GLU A 43 -10.64 4.05 3.02
C GLU A 43 -10.50 5.10 1.91
N PHE A 44 -9.28 5.37 1.47
CA PHE A 44 -9.03 6.41 0.46
C PHE A 44 -9.63 6.05 -0.89
N PHE A 45 -9.49 4.81 -1.32
CA PHE A 45 -9.97 4.35 -2.62
C PHE A 45 -11.35 3.71 -2.58
N ASP A 46 -11.94 3.59 -1.40
CA ASP A 46 -13.27 2.99 -1.20
C ASP A 46 -13.33 1.59 -1.79
N LEU A 47 -12.41 0.73 -1.34
CA LEU A 47 -12.34 -0.66 -1.80
C LEU A 47 -11.94 -1.57 -0.64
N SER A 48 -11.94 -2.88 -0.88
CA SER A 48 -11.53 -3.87 0.11
C SER A 48 -10.52 -4.83 -0.48
N PHE A 49 -9.55 -5.24 0.35
CA PHE A 49 -8.56 -6.25 -0.02
C PHE A 49 -8.88 -7.58 0.66
N GLU A 50 -8.72 -8.66 -0.08
CA GLU A 50 -8.83 -10.00 0.49
C GLU A 50 -7.55 -10.36 1.25
N PRO A 51 -7.62 -11.29 2.24
CA PRO A 51 -6.42 -11.66 2.99
C PRO A 51 -5.25 -12.10 2.13
N GLU A 52 -5.49 -12.89 1.08
CA GLU A 52 -4.41 -13.31 0.20
C GLU A 52 -3.82 -12.17 -0.60
N GLU A 53 -4.61 -11.15 -0.89
CA GLU A 53 -4.11 -9.94 -1.56
C GLU A 53 -3.21 -9.16 -0.62
N ILE A 54 -3.63 -9.01 0.63
CA ILE A 54 -2.84 -8.31 1.64
C ILE A 54 -1.47 -8.96 1.79
N ALA A 55 -1.43 -10.27 1.75
CA ALA A 55 -0.17 -11.02 1.89
C ALA A 55 0.80 -10.79 0.72
N THR A 56 0.29 -10.38 -0.45
CA THR A 56 1.13 -10.11 -1.63
C THR A 56 1.58 -8.67 -1.74
N MET A 57 1.09 -7.77 -0.90
CA MET A 57 1.36 -6.33 -0.97
C MET A 57 2.71 -6.00 -0.35
N LYS A 58 3.79 -6.46 -0.99
CA LYS A 58 5.15 -6.34 -0.45
C LYS A 58 5.94 -5.15 -0.97
N ASP A 59 5.40 -4.46 -1.98
CA ASP A 59 6.05 -3.28 -2.53
C ASP A 59 4.99 -2.35 -3.14
N VAL A 60 5.42 -1.13 -3.44
CA VAL A 60 4.51 -0.11 -3.97
C VAL A 60 3.96 -0.53 -5.33
N ALA A 61 4.77 -1.15 -6.18
CA ALA A 61 4.34 -1.56 -7.52
C ALA A 61 3.20 -2.57 -7.45
N THR A 62 3.30 -3.56 -6.57
CA THR A 62 2.24 -4.58 -6.41
C THR A 62 0.96 -3.95 -5.88
N ILE A 63 1.09 -3.05 -4.90
CA ILE A 63 -0.06 -2.33 -4.34
C ILE A 63 -0.78 -1.56 -5.45
N GLU A 64 -0.04 -0.86 -6.27
CA GLU A 64 -0.63 -0.10 -7.36
C GLU A 64 -1.37 -1.00 -8.34
N GLN A 65 -0.77 -2.13 -8.71
CA GLN A 65 -1.42 -3.07 -9.61
C GLN A 65 -2.73 -3.60 -9.05
N LEU A 66 -2.75 -3.96 -7.78
CA LEU A 66 -3.96 -4.45 -7.13
C LEU A 66 -5.06 -3.39 -7.13
N ILE A 67 -4.70 -2.17 -6.78
CA ILE A 67 -5.68 -1.08 -6.75
C ILE A 67 -6.23 -0.79 -8.14
N GLN A 68 -5.37 -0.77 -9.15
CA GLN A 68 -5.79 -0.55 -10.53
C GLN A 68 -6.79 -1.62 -10.99
N GLN A 69 -6.53 -2.88 -10.67
CA GLN A 69 -7.42 -3.96 -11.03
C GLN A 69 -8.79 -3.81 -10.37
N LYS A 70 -8.81 -3.43 -9.10
CA LYS A 70 -10.07 -3.27 -8.36
C LYS A 70 -10.89 -2.07 -8.87
N ILE A 71 -10.23 -1.00 -9.24
CA ILE A 71 -10.89 0.19 -9.73
C ILE A 71 -11.51 -0.04 -11.11
N LYS A 72 -10.84 -0.82 -11.96
CA LYS A 72 -11.33 -1.11 -13.31
C LYS A 72 -12.55 -2.02 -13.32
N ASN A 73 -12.72 -2.78 -12.29
CA ASN A 73 -13.86 -3.69 -12.16
C ASN A 73 -14.96 -3.01 -11.36
#